data_211c0957d0b7a31187ea96331783750a
#
_entry.id   211c0957d0b7a31187ea96331783750a
#
_cell.length_a   1.000
_cell.length_b   1.000
_cell.length_c   1.000
_cell.angle_alpha   90.00
_cell.angle_beta   90.00
_cell.angle_gamma   90.00
#
_symmetry.space_group_name_H-M   'P 1'
#
loop_
_entity.id
_entity.type
_entity.pdbx_description
1 polymer ?
#
loop_
_entity_poly.entity_id
_entity_poly.type
_entity_poly.pdbx_seq_one_letter_code
_entity_poly.pdbx_strand_id
1 'polypeptide(L)'
;MNTPSFGDHLRSWRQRRHLSFLETGRASPSREMVLRLAERLAVPLRERNPMLQAAGYAPMYRSRPLDAPEMQSVRRSLDQLLRSHLPYPALVFDRRYDVVASNEAVGVLLAGVAPRWLQPPLNVVRLSLHPQGVAARIVNFGQWREHILGRLQRQFELTGDGFLQGLLAEVAAYPLPEGGQESVAAGHPDVVLPLRLRTGGGVLSFFSTVTVFGTPHDITLQELAVESFFPADDFTARALVQDADVRR
;
A
#
# COMPACT_ATOMS: atom_id res chain seq x y z
N MET A 1 10.22 -8.46 35.06
CA MET A 1 10.74 -8.92 33.77
C MET A 1 11.70 -10.06 34.02
N ASN A 2 11.35 -11.27 33.59
CA ASN A 2 12.22 -12.44 33.80
C ASN A 2 13.42 -12.34 32.86
N THR A 3 14.62 -12.29 33.41
CA THR A 3 15.87 -12.36 32.65
C THR A 3 15.93 -13.72 31.96
N PRO A 4 16.24 -13.79 30.64
CA PRO A 4 16.34 -15.06 29.92
C PRO A 4 17.35 -15.99 30.60
N SER A 5 16.98 -17.25 30.79
CA SER A 5 17.88 -18.26 31.41
C SER A 5 19.04 -18.58 30.47
N PHE A 6 20.13 -19.13 31.01
CA PHE A 6 21.24 -19.68 30.20
C PHE A 6 20.75 -20.68 29.14
N GLY A 7 19.72 -21.49 29.48
CA GLY A 7 19.06 -22.39 28.54
C GLY A 7 18.35 -21.71 27.37
N ASP A 8 17.83 -20.53 27.61
CA ASP A 8 17.18 -19.73 26.53
C ASP A 8 18.23 -19.13 25.59
N HIS A 9 19.36 -18.69 26.13
CA HIS A 9 20.51 -18.26 25.34
C HIS A 9 21.09 -19.41 24.51
N LEU A 10 21.25 -20.60 25.10
CA LEU A 10 21.74 -21.81 24.38
C LEU A 10 20.77 -22.22 23.27
N ARG A 11 19.45 -22.19 23.50
CA ARG A 11 18.43 -22.46 22.47
C ARG A 11 18.51 -21.46 21.31
N SER A 12 18.68 -20.18 21.63
CA SER A 12 18.87 -19.12 20.64
C SER A 12 20.13 -19.34 19.80
N TRP A 13 21.25 -19.69 20.42
CA TRP A 13 22.50 -20.00 19.72
C TRP A 13 22.42 -21.26 18.84
N ARG A 14 21.71 -22.29 19.29
CA ARG A 14 21.51 -23.53 18.54
C ARG A 14 20.61 -23.29 17.30
N GLN A 15 19.58 -22.44 17.44
CA GLN A 15 18.75 -22.02 16.31
C GLN A 15 19.54 -21.23 15.26
N ARG A 16 20.45 -20.32 15.69
CA ARG A 16 21.33 -19.59 14.76
C ARG A 16 22.29 -20.51 14.02
N ARG A 17 22.87 -21.53 14.67
CA ARG A 17 23.72 -22.52 14.00
C ARG A 17 22.96 -23.35 12.97
N HIS A 18 21.70 -23.69 13.25
CA HIS A 18 20.88 -24.43 12.31
C HIS A 18 20.55 -23.60 11.06
N LEU A 19 20.25 -22.32 11.22
CA LEU A 19 20.08 -21.37 10.10
C LEU A 19 21.36 -21.30 9.25
N SER A 20 22.54 -21.22 9.86
CA SER A 20 23.80 -21.18 9.13
C SER A 20 24.05 -22.46 8.30
N PHE A 21 23.63 -23.65 8.76
CA PHE A 21 23.70 -24.86 7.95
C PHE A 21 22.72 -24.86 6.78
N LEU A 22 21.53 -24.28 6.94
CA LEU A 22 20.58 -24.09 5.86
C LEU A 22 21.10 -23.08 4.82
N GLU A 23 21.64 -21.95 5.28
CA GLU A 23 22.22 -20.89 4.42
C GLU A 23 23.40 -21.40 3.60
N THR A 24 24.21 -22.30 4.18
CA THR A 24 25.39 -22.89 3.51
C THR A 24 25.06 -24.15 2.72
N GLY A 25 23.80 -24.59 2.64
CA GLY A 25 23.37 -25.78 1.93
C GLY A 25 23.83 -27.12 2.58
N ARG A 26 24.31 -27.07 3.82
CA ARG A 26 24.78 -28.27 4.57
C ARG A 26 23.64 -29.08 5.19
N ALA A 27 22.43 -28.54 5.21
CA ALA A 27 21.20 -29.20 5.65
C ALA A 27 20.04 -28.82 4.75
N SER A 28 19.18 -29.79 4.46
CA SER A 28 17.93 -29.55 3.74
C SER A 28 16.81 -29.31 4.75
N PRO A 29 16.06 -28.20 4.67
CA PRO A 29 14.95 -27.94 5.58
C PRO A 29 13.76 -28.83 5.26
N SER A 30 13.00 -29.26 6.27
CA SER A 30 11.66 -29.82 6.03
C SER A 30 10.69 -28.75 5.53
N ARG A 31 9.62 -29.18 4.84
CA ARG A 31 8.55 -28.25 4.38
C ARG A 31 8.00 -27.38 5.52
N GLU A 32 7.74 -28.00 6.67
CA GLU A 32 7.24 -27.30 7.85
C GLU A 32 8.25 -26.26 8.36
N MET A 33 9.54 -26.59 8.32
CA MET A 33 10.60 -25.65 8.71
C MET A 33 10.65 -24.44 7.76
N VAL A 34 10.57 -24.66 6.43
CA VAL A 34 10.49 -23.55 5.45
C VAL A 34 9.33 -22.63 5.76
N LEU A 35 8.12 -23.17 5.97
CA LEU A 35 6.93 -22.40 6.26
C LEU A 35 7.04 -21.61 7.57
N ARG A 36 7.56 -22.25 8.64
CA ARG A 36 7.76 -21.62 9.95
C ARG A 36 8.81 -20.50 9.89
N LEU A 37 9.90 -20.69 9.15
CA LEU A 37 10.90 -19.64 8.94
C LEU A 37 10.34 -18.49 8.14
N ALA A 38 9.62 -18.77 7.05
CA ALA A 38 8.98 -17.76 6.23
C ALA A 38 7.96 -16.93 7.02
N GLU A 39 7.20 -17.56 7.92
CA GLU A 39 6.26 -16.88 8.80
C GLU A 39 6.98 -15.97 9.81
N ARG A 40 8.00 -16.50 10.51
CA ARG A 40 8.76 -15.73 11.51
C ARG A 40 9.54 -14.57 10.93
N LEU A 41 9.98 -14.69 9.68
CA LEU A 41 10.69 -13.65 8.93
C LEU A 41 9.73 -12.71 8.19
N ALA A 42 8.41 -12.89 8.37
CA ALA A 42 7.36 -12.13 7.68
C ALA A 42 7.53 -12.12 6.14
N VAL A 43 8.04 -13.22 5.56
CA VAL A 43 8.23 -13.35 4.11
C VAL A 43 6.87 -13.31 3.42
N PRO A 44 6.67 -12.44 2.40
CA PRO A 44 5.43 -12.37 1.64
C PRO A 44 5.07 -13.72 0.99
N LEU A 45 3.78 -14.04 0.85
CA LEU A 45 3.32 -15.33 0.30
C LEU A 45 3.91 -15.61 -1.09
N ARG A 46 4.07 -14.58 -1.91
CA ARG A 46 4.68 -14.70 -3.24
C ARG A 46 6.09 -15.29 -3.16
N GLU A 47 6.89 -14.82 -2.21
CA GLU A 47 8.29 -15.24 -2.04
C GLU A 47 8.41 -16.59 -1.32
N ARG A 48 7.37 -17.06 -0.65
CA ARG A 48 7.37 -18.39 -0.01
C ARG A 48 7.34 -19.55 -1.01
N ASN A 49 6.73 -19.35 -2.19
CA ASN A 49 6.75 -20.38 -3.24
C ASN A 49 8.17 -20.64 -3.78
N PRO A 50 8.96 -19.64 -4.17
CA PRO A 50 10.38 -19.81 -4.50
C PRO A 50 11.18 -20.49 -3.39
N MET A 51 10.96 -20.13 -2.12
CA MET A 51 11.63 -20.78 -0.98
C MET A 51 11.28 -22.28 -0.88
N LEU A 52 9.99 -22.63 -1.07
CA LEU A 52 9.55 -24.03 -1.10
C LEU A 52 10.19 -24.79 -2.25
N GLN A 53 10.21 -24.20 -3.46
CA GLN A 53 10.79 -24.81 -4.65
C GLN A 53 12.31 -25.01 -4.48
N ALA A 54 13.04 -24.03 -3.95
CA ALA A 54 14.45 -24.13 -3.66
C ALA A 54 14.78 -25.25 -2.64
N ALA A 55 13.84 -25.55 -1.74
CA ALA A 55 13.93 -26.64 -0.78
C ALA A 55 13.41 -27.99 -1.34
N GLY A 56 13.03 -28.06 -2.64
CA GLY A 56 12.53 -29.28 -3.30
C GLY A 56 11.05 -29.56 -3.09
N TYR A 57 10.26 -28.60 -2.63
CA TYR A 57 8.81 -28.76 -2.39
C TYR A 57 7.97 -28.06 -3.46
N ALA A 58 6.75 -28.58 -3.68
CA ALA A 58 5.78 -27.94 -4.57
C ALA A 58 5.31 -26.58 -4.01
N PRO A 59 5.01 -25.59 -4.89
CA PRO A 59 4.36 -24.34 -4.52
C PRO A 59 3.07 -24.59 -3.75
N MET A 60 2.81 -23.76 -2.73
CA MET A 60 1.62 -23.92 -1.87
C MET A 60 0.62 -22.79 -2.06
N TYR A 61 1.11 -21.58 -2.31
CA TYR A 61 0.29 -20.37 -2.37
C TYR A 61 -0.12 -20.08 -3.81
N ARG A 62 -1.41 -19.89 -4.03
CA ARG A 62 -1.95 -19.56 -5.34
C ARG A 62 -1.99 -18.05 -5.53
N SER A 63 -1.81 -17.61 -6.77
CA SER A 63 -2.07 -16.24 -7.20
C SER A 63 -3.18 -16.31 -8.24
N ARG A 64 -4.39 -15.86 -7.89
CA ARG A 64 -5.54 -15.87 -8.78
C ARG A 64 -5.84 -14.46 -9.25
N PRO A 65 -6.15 -14.26 -10.54
CA PRO A 65 -6.70 -12.99 -11.00
C PRO A 65 -7.94 -12.62 -10.19
N LEU A 66 -8.13 -11.35 -9.87
CA LEU A 66 -9.26 -10.92 -9.05
C LEU A 66 -10.63 -11.18 -9.73
N ASP A 67 -10.65 -11.26 -11.07
CA ASP A 67 -11.82 -11.60 -11.88
C ASP A 67 -12.13 -13.11 -11.96
N ALA A 68 -11.24 -13.98 -11.44
CA ALA A 68 -11.49 -15.41 -11.39
C ALA A 68 -12.75 -15.75 -10.59
N PRO A 69 -13.51 -16.81 -10.99
CA PRO A 69 -14.74 -17.22 -10.29
C PRO A 69 -14.54 -17.46 -8.78
N GLU A 70 -13.41 -18.04 -8.41
CA GLU A 70 -13.07 -18.35 -7.01
C GLU A 70 -12.85 -17.09 -6.15
N MET A 71 -12.56 -15.95 -6.79
CA MET A 71 -12.38 -14.66 -6.12
C MET A 71 -13.68 -13.85 -6.01
N GLN A 72 -14.82 -14.40 -6.42
CA GLN A 72 -16.11 -13.70 -6.38
C GLN A 72 -16.51 -13.25 -4.96
N SER A 73 -16.25 -14.07 -3.95
CA SER A 73 -16.54 -13.69 -2.55
C SER A 73 -15.67 -12.52 -2.10
N VAL A 74 -14.39 -12.50 -2.50
CA VAL A 74 -13.46 -11.41 -2.22
C VAL A 74 -13.94 -10.11 -2.89
N ARG A 75 -14.30 -10.17 -4.18
CA ARG A 75 -14.85 -9.00 -4.89
C ARG A 75 -16.08 -8.42 -4.20
N ARG A 76 -17.04 -9.28 -3.83
CA ARG A 76 -18.24 -8.84 -3.09
C ARG A 76 -17.91 -8.15 -1.77
N SER A 77 -16.94 -8.69 -1.04
CA SER A 77 -16.48 -8.07 0.22
C SER A 77 -15.82 -6.72 -0.01
N LEU A 78 -14.99 -6.60 -1.06
CA LEU A 78 -14.39 -5.32 -1.47
C LEU A 78 -15.45 -4.30 -1.88
N ASP A 79 -16.42 -4.70 -2.71
CA ASP A 79 -17.53 -3.84 -3.13
C ASP A 79 -18.35 -3.35 -1.94
N GLN A 80 -18.64 -4.25 -0.98
CA GLN A 80 -19.36 -3.88 0.23
C GLN A 80 -18.56 -2.89 1.07
N LEU A 81 -17.25 -3.13 1.26
CA LEU A 81 -16.37 -2.25 2.01
C LEU A 81 -16.33 -0.85 1.37
N LEU A 82 -16.13 -0.77 0.06
CA LEU A 82 -16.10 0.49 -0.69
C LEU A 82 -17.42 1.25 -0.59
N ARG A 83 -18.57 0.57 -0.73
CA ARG A 83 -19.90 1.18 -0.59
C ARG A 83 -20.17 1.65 0.83
N SER A 84 -19.76 0.89 1.84
CA SER A 84 -19.95 1.25 3.25
C SER A 84 -19.14 2.47 3.67
N HIS A 85 -18.13 2.87 2.88
CA HIS A 85 -17.32 4.05 3.15
C HIS A 85 -17.91 5.35 2.58
N LEU A 86 -18.93 5.27 1.71
CA LEU A 86 -19.60 6.46 1.20
C LEU A 86 -20.16 7.32 2.34
N PRO A 87 -20.11 8.65 2.24
CA PRO A 87 -19.79 9.45 1.04
C PRO A 87 -18.29 9.78 0.87
N TYR A 88 -17.41 9.13 1.62
CA TYR A 88 -15.99 9.41 1.60
C TYR A 88 -15.25 8.56 0.55
N PRO A 89 -14.18 9.11 -0.07
CA PRO A 89 -13.39 8.36 -1.05
C PRO A 89 -12.73 7.12 -0.45
N ALA A 90 -12.81 6.00 -1.19
CA ALA A 90 -12.04 4.80 -0.89
C ALA A 90 -11.67 4.08 -2.18
N LEU A 91 -10.48 3.50 -2.21
CA LEU A 91 -9.98 2.74 -3.34
C LEU A 91 -9.18 1.52 -2.87
N VAL A 92 -9.11 0.53 -3.75
CA VAL A 92 -8.30 -0.68 -3.57
C VAL A 92 -7.19 -0.63 -4.60
N PHE A 93 -5.97 -0.87 -4.17
CA PHE A 93 -4.82 -0.97 -5.07
C PHE A 93 -4.01 -2.24 -4.76
N ASP A 94 -3.26 -2.67 -5.76
CA ASP A 94 -2.38 -3.82 -5.66
C ASP A 94 -0.96 -3.43 -5.17
N ARG A 95 -0.05 -4.40 -5.11
CA ARG A 95 1.35 -4.20 -4.70
C ARG A 95 2.13 -3.22 -5.57
N ARG A 96 1.65 -2.96 -6.81
CA ARG A 96 2.24 -2.00 -7.74
C ARG A 96 1.63 -0.61 -7.62
N TYR A 97 0.68 -0.44 -6.69
CA TYR A 97 -0.13 0.76 -6.55
C TYR A 97 -1.09 1.01 -7.71
N ASP A 98 -1.41 -0.02 -8.50
CA ASP A 98 -2.41 0.07 -9.55
C ASP A 98 -3.81 -0.13 -8.94
N VAL A 99 -4.74 0.78 -9.27
CA VAL A 99 -6.12 0.73 -8.76
C VAL A 99 -6.85 -0.46 -9.38
N VAL A 100 -7.41 -1.30 -8.53
CA VAL A 100 -8.22 -2.46 -8.92
C VAL A 100 -9.72 -2.25 -8.69
N ALA A 101 -10.09 -1.38 -7.74
CA ALA A 101 -11.47 -0.97 -7.48
C ALA A 101 -11.51 0.38 -6.75
N SER A 102 -12.61 1.10 -6.85
CA SER A 102 -12.86 2.32 -6.08
C SER A 102 -14.35 2.57 -5.92
N ASN A 103 -14.72 3.40 -4.94
CA ASN A 103 -16.08 3.94 -4.88
C ASN A 103 -16.20 5.23 -5.70
N GLU A 104 -17.43 5.66 -5.96
CA GLU A 104 -17.73 6.84 -6.77
C GLU A 104 -17.20 8.17 -6.16
N ALA A 105 -17.05 8.23 -4.84
CA ALA A 105 -16.55 9.42 -4.15
C ALA A 105 -15.08 9.73 -4.50
N VAL A 106 -14.31 8.76 -5.04
CA VAL A 106 -12.95 8.99 -5.54
C VAL A 106 -12.92 10.04 -6.65
N GLY A 107 -14.04 10.26 -7.35
CA GLY A 107 -14.16 11.30 -8.36
C GLY A 107 -13.75 12.70 -7.88
N VAL A 108 -13.96 13.04 -6.60
CA VAL A 108 -13.53 14.33 -6.03
C VAL A 108 -12.01 14.50 -6.01
N LEU A 109 -11.29 13.41 -5.78
CA LEU A 109 -9.82 13.38 -5.80
C LEU A 109 -9.29 13.54 -7.23
N LEU A 110 -10.01 13.00 -8.23
CA LEU A 110 -9.62 12.96 -9.63
C LEU A 110 -10.15 14.14 -10.47
N ALA A 111 -10.96 15.02 -9.89
CA ALA A 111 -11.52 16.14 -10.61
C ALA A 111 -10.42 16.99 -11.27
N GLY A 112 -10.61 17.35 -12.56
CA GLY A 112 -9.66 18.15 -13.33
C GLY A 112 -8.40 17.41 -13.81
N VAL A 113 -8.24 16.13 -13.52
CA VAL A 113 -7.17 15.30 -14.09
C VAL A 113 -7.49 15.01 -15.56
N ALA A 114 -6.49 15.18 -16.44
CA ALA A 114 -6.69 14.92 -17.86
C ALA A 114 -7.05 13.46 -18.13
N PRO A 115 -8.00 13.15 -19.04
CA PRO A 115 -8.49 11.80 -19.29
C PRO A 115 -7.41 10.75 -19.60
N ARG A 116 -6.31 11.18 -20.23
CA ARG A 116 -5.18 10.28 -20.53
C ARG A 116 -4.52 9.69 -19.29
N TRP A 117 -4.61 10.37 -18.12
CA TRP A 117 -4.06 9.90 -16.85
C TRP A 117 -5.03 9.00 -16.09
N LEU A 118 -6.28 8.93 -16.54
CA LEU A 118 -7.33 8.08 -15.94
C LEU A 118 -7.49 6.76 -16.69
N GLN A 119 -6.63 6.46 -17.67
CA GLN A 119 -6.64 5.19 -18.40
C GLN A 119 -5.99 4.08 -17.57
N PRO A 120 -6.55 2.87 -17.57
CA PRO A 120 -5.91 1.70 -16.94
C PRO A 120 -4.55 1.35 -17.58
N PRO A 121 -3.57 0.88 -16.79
CA PRO A 121 -3.60 0.76 -15.34
C PRO A 121 -3.42 2.13 -14.65
N LEU A 122 -4.36 2.47 -13.76
CA LEU A 122 -4.35 3.72 -13.02
C LEU A 122 -3.50 3.57 -11.76
N ASN A 123 -2.31 4.15 -11.77
CA ASN A 123 -1.38 4.05 -10.65
C ASN A 123 -1.53 5.25 -9.71
N VAL A 124 -1.90 4.99 -8.45
CA VAL A 124 -2.20 6.08 -7.48
C VAL A 124 -0.98 6.93 -7.15
N VAL A 125 0.22 6.35 -7.14
CA VAL A 125 1.45 7.07 -6.82
C VAL A 125 1.83 8.00 -7.98
N ARG A 126 1.83 7.49 -9.21
CA ARG A 126 2.07 8.31 -10.41
C ARG A 126 1.07 9.45 -10.50
N LEU A 127 -0.21 9.11 -10.35
CA LEU A 127 -1.29 10.10 -10.45
C LEU A 127 -1.19 11.18 -9.37
N SER A 128 -0.83 10.79 -8.15
CA SER A 128 -0.68 11.70 -7.01
C SER A 128 0.49 12.67 -7.17
N LEU A 129 1.63 12.23 -7.74
CA LEU A 129 2.86 13.01 -7.80
C LEU A 129 3.14 13.66 -9.15
N HIS A 130 2.42 13.27 -10.23
CA HIS A 130 2.66 13.84 -11.55
C HIS A 130 2.06 15.25 -11.66
N PRO A 131 2.77 16.25 -12.24
CA PRO A 131 2.27 17.63 -12.38
C PRO A 131 0.94 17.75 -13.13
N GLN A 132 0.70 16.86 -14.11
CA GLN A 132 -0.56 16.79 -14.86
C GLN A 132 -1.60 15.84 -14.24
N GLY A 133 -1.29 15.23 -13.10
CA GLY A 133 -2.20 14.45 -12.29
C GLY A 133 -2.83 15.30 -11.19
N VAL A 134 -2.86 14.77 -9.98
CA VAL A 134 -3.44 15.46 -8.81
C VAL A 134 -2.48 16.49 -8.20
N ALA A 135 -1.16 16.35 -8.43
CA ALA A 135 -0.11 17.15 -7.80
C ALA A 135 -0.34 18.66 -7.84
N ALA A 136 -0.80 19.20 -8.97
CA ALA A 136 -1.09 20.65 -9.14
C ALA A 136 -2.18 21.17 -8.19
N ARG A 137 -3.02 20.29 -7.65
CA ARG A 137 -4.10 20.62 -6.73
C ARG A 137 -3.72 20.39 -5.26
N ILE A 138 -2.63 19.69 -4.98
CA ILE A 138 -2.20 19.41 -3.61
C ILE A 138 -1.55 20.68 -3.01
N VAL A 139 -2.18 21.25 -2.00
CA VAL A 139 -1.75 22.51 -1.36
C VAL A 139 -0.43 22.33 -0.61
N ASN A 140 -0.27 21.19 0.08
CA ASN A 140 0.91 20.82 0.83
C ASN A 140 1.79 19.82 0.06
N PHE A 141 1.98 20.06 -1.24
CA PHE A 141 2.61 19.09 -2.15
C PHE A 141 3.99 18.62 -1.70
N GLY A 142 4.86 19.50 -1.22
CA GLY A 142 6.20 19.12 -0.77
C GLY A 142 6.16 18.07 0.35
N GLN A 143 5.35 18.30 1.39
CA GLN A 143 5.17 17.35 2.50
C GLN A 143 4.54 16.03 2.01
N TRP A 144 3.54 16.13 1.13
CA TRP A 144 2.87 14.97 0.56
C TRP A 144 3.85 14.12 -0.27
N ARG A 145 4.66 14.75 -1.12
CA ARG A 145 5.69 14.09 -1.92
C ARG A 145 6.70 13.35 -1.06
N GLU A 146 7.25 14.00 -0.03
CA GLU A 146 8.18 13.37 0.92
C GLU A 146 7.55 12.15 1.61
N HIS A 147 6.30 12.27 2.03
CA HIS A 147 5.56 11.18 2.66
C HIS A 147 5.44 9.97 1.72
N ILE A 148 5.03 10.19 0.46
CA ILE A 148 4.89 9.10 -0.52
C ILE A 148 6.24 8.48 -0.88
N LEU A 149 7.27 9.30 -1.13
CA LEU A 149 8.62 8.79 -1.43
C LEU A 149 9.17 7.97 -0.25
N GLY A 150 9.01 8.47 0.97
CA GLY A 150 9.43 7.75 2.18
C GLY A 150 8.67 6.42 2.39
N ARG A 151 7.37 6.38 2.04
CA ARG A 151 6.57 5.14 2.07
C ARG A 151 7.07 4.12 1.05
N LEU A 152 7.32 4.55 -0.20
CA LEU A 152 7.87 3.69 -1.27
C LEU A 152 9.25 3.16 -0.90
N GLN A 153 10.12 4.03 -0.39
CA GLN A 153 11.48 3.66 0.02
C GLN A 153 11.44 2.57 1.10
N ARG A 154 10.66 2.76 2.16
CA ARG A 154 10.51 1.75 3.23
C ARG A 154 9.98 0.43 2.70
N GLN A 155 9.00 0.47 1.78
CA GLN A 155 8.45 -0.74 1.21
C GLN A 155 9.47 -1.47 0.32
N PHE A 156 10.25 -0.74 -0.48
CA PHE A 156 11.36 -1.30 -1.24
C PHE A 156 12.40 -1.94 -0.34
N GLU A 157 12.82 -1.27 0.73
CA GLU A 157 13.79 -1.81 1.70
C GLU A 157 13.33 -3.12 2.36
N LEU A 158 12.02 -3.24 2.61
CA LEU A 158 11.43 -4.44 3.20
C LEU A 158 11.28 -5.59 2.21
N THR A 159 11.03 -5.30 0.93
CA THR A 159 10.66 -6.34 -0.06
C THR A 159 11.74 -6.63 -1.08
N GLY A 160 12.66 -5.69 -1.35
CA GLY A 160 13.61 -5.76 -2.46
C GLY A 160 12.95 -5.74 -3.85
N ASP A 161 11.67 -5.32 -3.96
CA ASP A 161 10.94 -5.37 -5.23
C ASP A 161 11.48 -4.34 -6.22
N GLY A 162 12.09 -4.83 -7.31
CA GLY A 162 12.67 -3.98 -8.37
C GLY A 162 11.64 -3.07 -9.06
N PHE A 163 10.35 -3.43 -9.07
CA PHE A 163 9.30 -2.54 -9.56
C PHE A 163 9.16 -1.30 -8.67
N LEU A 164 9.18 -1.48 -7.35
CA LEU A 164 9.11 -0.35 -6.41
C LEU A 164 10.33 0.56 -6.51
N GLN A 165 11.53 -0.02 -6.74
CA GLN A 165 12.74 0.75 -6.99
C GLN A 165 12.60 1.61 -8.26
N GLY A 166 12.10 1.02 -9.34
CA GLY A 166 11.85 1.74 -10.61
C GLY A 166 10.81 2.83 -10.45
N LEU A 167 9.69 2.55 -9.77
CA LEU A 167 8.64 3.51 -9.48
C LEU A 167 9.17 4.68 -8.64
N LEU A 168 9.93 4.39 -7.58
CA LEU A 168 10.54 5.41 -6.73
C LEU A 168 11.45 6.35 -7.54
N ALA A 169 12.34 5.80 -8.37
CA ALA A 169 13.23 6.58 -9.21
C ALA A 169 12.44 7.45 -10.23
N GLU A 170 11.41 6.87 -10.84
CA GLU A 170 10.51 7.56 -11.78
C GLU A 170 9.83 8.76 -11.12
N VAL A 171 9.12 8.56 -10.01
CA VAL A 171 8.32 9.62 -9.39
C VAL A 171 9.17 10.65 -8.64
N ALA A 172 10.38 10.27 -8.20
CA ALA A 172 11.35 11.22 -7.65
C ALA A 172 11.88 12.20 -8.71
N ALA A 173 11.91 11.80 -9.98
CA ALA A 173 12.33 12.62 -11.10
C ALA A 173 11.22 13.55 -11.65
N TYR A 174 9.98 13.43 -11.18
CA TYR A 174 8.89 14.30 -11.65
C TYR A 174 9.16 15.76 -11.28
N PRO A 175 8.94 16.70 -12.21
CA PRO A 175 9.09 18.12 -11.93
C PRO A 175 8.01 18.56 -10.90
N LEU A 176 8.34 19.61 -10.16
CA LEU A 176 7.38 20.23 -9.27
C LEU A 176 6.21 20.83 -10.06
N PRO A 177 4.97 20.75 -9.56
CA PRO A 177 3.86 21.46 -10.17
C PRO A 177 4.08 22.97 -10.08
N GLU A 178 3.46 23.75 -10.99
CA GLU A 178 3.52 25.23 -10.95
C GLU A 178 3.07 25.74 -9.58
N GLY A 179 3.90 26.57 -8.95
CA GLY A 179 3.67 27.07 -7.59
C GLY A 179 3.89 26.06 -6.46
N GLY A 180 4.34 24.85 -6.78
CA GLY A 180 4.75 23.86 -5.79
C GLY A 180 6.05 24.29 -5.11
N GLN A 181 6.04 24.36 -3.78
CA GLN A 181 7.26 24.58 -3.00
C GLN A 181 7.87 23.24 -2.63
N GLU A 182 9.20 23.15 -2.71
CA GLU A 182 9.92 22.09 -2.01
C GLU A 182 9.59 22.18 -0.51
N SER A 183 9.43 21.01 0.14
CA SER A 183 9.20 20.99 1.57
C SER A 183 10.35 21.69 2.29
N VAL A 184 10.07 22.87 2.83
CA VAL A 184 10.93 23.40 3.88
C VAL A 184 10.55 22.62 5.12
N ALA A 185 11.48 21.83 5.65
CA ALA A 185 11.31 21.07 6.88
C ALA A 185 10.91 22.02 8.02
N ALA A 186 9.63 22.27 8.16
CA ALA A 186 9.05 23.16 9.14
C ALA A 186 8.28 22.31 10.15
N GLY A 187 8.89 22.15 11.31
CA GLY A 187 8.19 21.70 12.50
C GLY A 187 7.94 20.18 12.56
N HIS A 188 7.75 19.69 13.75
CA HIS A 188 7.43 18.30 14.05
C HIS A 188 6.26 17.85 13.15
N PRO A 189 6.39 16.71 12.44
CA PRO A 189 5.27 16.21 11.65
C PRO A 189 4.08 16.00 12.59
N ASP A 190 2.92 16.54 12.22
CA ASP A 190 1.67 16.10 12.81
C ASP A 190 1.67 14.57 12.78
N VAL A 191 1.13 13.96 13.83
CA VAL A 191 1.06 12.48 13.93
C VAL A 191 0.45 11.85 12.68
N VAL A 192 -0.37 12.63 11.95
CA VAL A 192 -1.00 12.26 10.68
C VAL A 192 -0.83 13.41 9.69
N LEU A 193 -0.17 13.15 8.53
CA LEU A 193 -0.06 14.13 7.45
C LEU A 193 -1.35 14.17 6.63
N PRO A 194 -2.11 15.28 6.61
CA PRO A 194 -3.31 15.38 5.80
C PRO A 194 -2.96 15.62 4.32
N LEU A 195 -3.73 15.02 3.41
CA LEU A 195 -3.81 15.42 2.00
C LEU A 195 -4.71 16.65 1.89
N ARG A 196 -4.16 17.79 1.52
CA ARG A 196 -4.91 19.04 1.33
C ARG A 196 -5.10 19.34 -0.15
N LEU A 197 -6.33 19.25 -0.63
CA LEU A 197 -6.66 19.28 -2.05
C LEU A 197 -7.49 20.53 -2.40
N ARG A 198 -6.98 21.36 -3.31
CA ARG A 198 -7.69 22.52 -3.83
C ARG A 198 -8.83 22.09 -4.76
N THR A 199 -10.01 22.67 -4.55
CA THR A 199 -11.19 22.49 -5.39
C THR A 199 -11.79 23.86 -5.74
N GLY A 200 -12.79 23.90 -6.63
CA GLY A 200 -13.53 25.14 -6.92
C GLY A 200 -14.28 25.71 -5.72
N GLY A 201 -14.63 24.88 -4.73
CA GLY A 201 -15.35 25.30 -3.52
C GLY A 201 -14.46 25.59 -2.32
N GLY A 202 -13.13 25.39 -2.41
CA GLY A 202 -12.21 25.57 -1.29
C GLY A 202 -11.15 24.48 -1.20
N VAL A 203 -10.53 24.32 -0.04
CA VAL A 203 -9.53 23.29 0.22
C VAL A 203 -10.16 22.15 1.02
N LEU A 204 -10.22 20.96 0.42
CA LEU A 204 -10.59 19.75 1.14
C LEU A 204 -9.36 19.17 1.83
N SER A 205 -9.54 18.71 3.05
CA SER A 205 -8.47 18.16 3.88
C SER A 205 -8.83 16.74 4.30
N PHE A 206 -7.95 15.77 4.00
CA PHE A 206 -8.19 14.36 4.26
C PHE A 206 -7.04 13.77 5.07
N PHE A 207 -7.35 12.89 6.00
CA PHE A 207 -6.39 11.87 6.40
C PHE A 207 -6.79 10.54 5.78
N SER A 208 -5.82 9.65 5.56
CA SER A 208 -6.12 8.31 5.03
C SER A 208 -5.62 7.22 5.97
N THR A 209 -6.29 6.08 5.89
CA THR A 209 -5.85 4.83 6.51
C THR A 209 -5.67 3.79 5.42
N VAL A 210 -4.72 2.87 5.63
CA VAL A 210 -4.52 1.74 4.74
C VAL A 210 -4.82 0.46 5.51
N THR A 211 -5.76 -0.31 4.99
CA THR A 211 -6.18 -1.60 5.54
C THR A 211 -5.75 -2.72 4.63
N VAL A 212 -5.22 -3.81 5.20
CA VAL A 212 -4.85 -5.04 4.50
C VAL A 212 -5.63 -6.22 5.07
N PHE A 213 -5.74 -7.31 4.31
CA PHE A 213 -6.38 -8.53 4.79
C PHE A 213 -5.49 -9.26 5.81
N GLY A 214 -6.01 -9.54 7.01
CA GLY A 214 -5.22 -10.02 8.14
C GLY A 214 -4.69 -11.45 7.99
N THR A 215 -5.41 -12.34 7.28
CA THR A 215 -5.05 -13.77 7.13
C THR A 215 -5.25 -14.26 5.69
N PRO A 216 -4.55 -13.69 4.70
CA PRO A 216 -4.73 -14.11 3.32
C PRO A 216 -4.10 -15.49 3.09
N HIS A 217 -4.83 -16.37 2.39
CA HIS A 217 -4.34 -17.65 1.89
C HIS A 217 -4.05 -17.64 0.37
N ASP A 218 -4.25 -16.50 -0.27
CA ASP A 218 -4.00 -16.25 -1.69
C ASP A 218 -3.07 -15.06 -1.83
N ILE A 219 -2.11 -15.17 -2.76
CA ILE A 219 -1.10 -14.13 -3.01
C ILE A 219 -1.77 -12.82 -3.43
N THR A 220 -2.72 -12.88 -4.35
CA THR A 220 -3.43 -11.68 -4.83
C THR A 220 -4.12 -10.96 -3.69
N LEU A 221 -4.82 -11.70 -2.80
CA LEU A 221 -5.49 -11.09 -1.66
C LEU A 221 -4.51 -10.45 -0.65
N GLN A 222 -3.32 -11.06 -0.45
CA GLN A 222 -2.28 -10.48 0.41
C GLN A 222 -1.76 -9.16 -0.14
N GLU A 223 -1.71 -9.03 -1.46
CA GLU A 223 -1.15 -7.88 -2.16
C GLU A 223 -2.15 -6.74 -2.37
N LEU A 224 -3.41 -6.92 -1.95
CA LEU A 224 -4.42 -5.85 -1.98
C LEU A 224 -4.37 -5.02 -0.71
N ALA A 225 -4.46 -3.71 -0.90
CA ALA A 225 -4.63 -2.75 0.16
C ALA A 225 -5.82 -1.83 -0.14
N VAL A 226 -6.58 -1.47 0.89
CA VAL A 226 -7.69 -0.53 0.80
C VAL A 226 -7.26 0.77 1.45
N GLU A 227 -7.22 1.86 0.69
CA GLU A 227 -7.02 3.20 1.21
C GLU A 227 -8.36 3.89 1.37
N SER A 228 -8.66 4.27 2.60
CA SER A 228 -9.88 4.97 2.99
C SER A 228 -9.53 6.38 3.41
N PHE A 229 -10.14 7.37 2.75
CA PHE A 229 -9.96 8.78 3.06
C PHE A 229 -11.08 9.25 3.97
N PHE A 230 -10.72 10.02 4.99
CA PHE A 230 -11.63 10.60 5.96
C PHE A 230 -11.48 12.12 5.96
N PRO A 231 -12.55 12.88 6.17
CA PRO A 231 -12.43 14.33 6.33
C PRO A 231 -11.61 14.67 7.57
N ALA A 232 -10.64 15.56 7.42
CA ALA A 232 -9.83 16.05 8.53
C ALA A 232 -10.44 17.29 9.21
N ASP A 233 -11.50 17.88 8.62
CA ASP A 233 -12.23 19.02 9.14
C ASP A 233 -13.73 19.00 8.75
N ASP A 234 -14.52 19.82 9.46
CA ASP A 234 -15.97 19.92 9.25
C ASP A 234 -16.36 20.48 7.88
N PHE A 235 -15.52 21.33 7.28
CA PHE A 235 -15.77 21.85 5.95
C PHE A 235 -15.73 20.71 4.92
N THR A 236 -14.69 19.91 4.98
CA THR A 236 -14.52 18.74 4.10
C THR A 236 -15.67 17.74 4.30
N ALA A 237 -16.05 17.45 5.55
CA ALA A 237 -17.14 16.53 5.85
C ALA A 237 -18.46 17.00 5.19
N ARG A 238 -18.82 18.28 5.37
CA ARG A 238 -20.05 18.83 4.79
C ARG A 238 -20.01 18.87 3.25
N ALA A 239 -18.87 19.25 2.67
CA ALA A 239 -18.73 19.31 1.22
C ALA A 239 -18.92 17.95 0.54
N LEU A 240 -18.42 16.87 1.15
CA LEU A 240 -18.56 15.52 0.62
C LEU A 240 -19.99 14.98 0.72
N VAL A 241 -20.70 15.31 1.81
CA VAL A 241 -22.13 14.94 1.94
C VAL A 241 -22.97 15.66 0.90
N GLN A 242 -22.76 16.96 0.72
CA GLN A 242 -23.48 17.73 -0.30
C GLN A 242 -23.21 17.23 -1.74
N ASP A 243 -21.97 16.91 -2.06
CA ASP A 243 -21.59 16.33 -3.35
C ASP A 243 -22.26 14.96 -3.61
N ALA A 244 -22.39 14.15 -2.57
CA ALA A 244 -23.10 12.86 -2.65
C ALA A 244 -24.61 13.03 -2.90
N ASP A 245 -25.24 14.05 -2.31
CA ASP A 245 -26.68 14.33 -2.50
C ASP A 245 -26.98 14.85 -3.91
N VAL A 246 -26.04 15.57 -4.54
CA VAL A 246 -26.17 16.04 -5.93
C VAL A 246 -26.03 14.90 -6.94
N ARG A 247 -25.34 13.81 -6.59
CA ARG A 247 -25.13 12.65 -7.48
C ARG A 247 -26.26 11.61 -7.44
N ARG A 248 -27.18 11.71 -6.49
CA ARG A 248 -28.37 10.85 -6.35
C ARG A 248 -29.51 11.32 -7.22
#